data_fc42a98652b9f36711f987573e38c55e
#
_entry.id   fc42a98652b9f36711f987573e38c55e
#
_cell.length_a   1.000
_cell.length_b   1.000
_cell.length_c   1.000
_cell.angle_alpha   90.00
_cell.angle_beta   90.00
_cell.angle_gamma   90.00
#
_symmetry.space_group_name_H-M   'P 1'
#
loop_
_entity.id
_entity.type
_entity.pdbx_description
1 polymer ?
#
loop_
_entity_poly.entity_id
_entity_poly.type
_entity_poly.pdbx_seq_one_letter_code
_entity_poly.pdbx_strand_id
1 'polypeptide(L)'
;MSGSIKKIIKKIPFVGSYVKKVQAEKKEEEQKQKLEKQRLELQKEQERIKVWLKSEKQNAPDKNSRKISVIVHHHTGEEQLQKLKENFKEAAAGLEFEVFTADIESKQNTSFAEFCNEAARKATGEYLFFLDESVQLASECLNAMLLAAEQNEKAGAVGARILY
;
A
#
# COMPACT_ATOMS: atom_id res chain seq x y z
N MET A 1 -37.84 33.59 -8.53
CA MET A 1 -38.82 32.64 -9.11
C MET A 1 -38.29 31.21 -9.36
N SER A 2 -37.08 30.87 -8.95
CA SER A 2 -36.45 29.54 -9.27
C SER A 2 -36.77 28.39 -8.29
N GLY A 3 -37.26 28.67 -7.08
CA GLY A 3 -37.46 27.62 -6.05
C GLY A 3 -38.76 26.82 -6.17
N SER A 4 -39.83 27.42 -6.71
CA SER A 4 -41.15 26.78 -6.81
C SER A 4 -41.23 25.72 -7.92
N ILE A 5 -40.56 25.92 -9.04
CA ILE A 5 -40.56 24.98 -10.18
C ILE A 5 -39.83 23.68 -9.83
N LYS A 6 -38.72 23.75 -9.06
CA LYS A 6 -37.98 22.56 -8.60
C LYS A 6 -38.80 21.68 -7.62
N LYS A 7 -39.71 22.27 -6.84
CA LYS A 7 -40.63 21.51 -5.91
C LYS A 7 -41.75 20.81 -6.65
N ILE A 8 -42.26 21.38 -7.76
CA ILE A 8 -43.37 20.80 -8.56
C ILE A 8 -42.87 19.61 -9.38
N ILE A 9 -41.69 19.70 -10.00
CA ILE A 9 -41.11 18.62 -10.79
C ILE A 9 -40.87 17.35 -9.95
N LYS A 10 -40.55 17.48 -8.66
CA LYS A 10 -40.36 16.32 -7.76
C LYS A 10 -41.65 15.56 -7.41
N LYS A 11 -42.83 16.12 -7.64
CA LYS A 11 -44.14 15.51 -7.32
C LYS A 11 -44.73 14.66 -8.44
N ILE A 12 -44.17 14.68 -9.65
CA ILE A 12 -44.60 13.83 -10.77
C ILE A 12 -43.80 12.51 -10.67
N PRO A 13 -44.39 11.35 -10.40
CA PRO A 13 -43.66 10.10 -10.12
C PRO A 13 -42.68 9.69 -11.21
N PHE A 14 -43.03 9.93 -12.45
CA PHE A 14 -42.20 9.58 -13.60
C PHE A 14 -40.97 10.49 -13.74
N VAL A 15 -41.13 11.79 -13.51
CA VAL A 15 -40.02 12.78 -13.60
C VAL A 15 -39.07 12.62 -12.43
N GLY A 16 -39.57 12.29 -11.24
CA GLY A 16 -38.76 12.05 -10.05
C GLY A 16 -37.81 10.83 -10.21
N SER A 17 -38.28 9.76 -10.83
CA SER A 17 -37.45 8.57 -11.10
C SER A 17 -36.39 8.85 -12.18
N TYR A 18 -36.76 9.57 -13.22
CA TYR A 18 -35.83 9.97 -14.28
C TYR A 18 -34.70 10.88 -13.75
N VAL A 19 -35.05 11.90 -12.94
CA VAL A 19 -34.06 12.79 -12.32
C VAL A 19 -33.09 12.03 -11.42
N LYS A 20 -33.60 11.06 -10.64
CA LYS A 20 -32.74 10.20 -9.79
C LYS A 20 -31.79 9.35 -10.65
N LYS A 21 -32.27 8.80 -11.76
CA LYS A 21 -31.44 8.00 -12.68
C LYS A 21 -30.33 8.84 -13.29
N VAL A 22 -30.64 10.01 -13.81
CA VAL A 22 -29.64 10.94 -14.37
C VAL A 22 -28.62 11.40 -13.33
N GLN A 23 -29.06 11.63 -12.07
CA GLN A 23 -28.15 11.98 -10.98
C GLN A 23 -27.24 10.81 -10.58
N ALA A 24 -27.74 9.58 -10.62
CA ALA A 24 -26.96 8.38 -10.34
C ALA A 24 -25.90 8.14 -11.43
N GLU A 25 -26.30 8.23 -12.69
CA GLU A 25 -25.39 8.11 -13.85
C GLU A 25 -24.29 9.17 -13.79
N LYS A 26 -24.64 10.42 -13.47
CA LYS A 26 -23.65 11.50 -13.33
C LYS A 26 -22.66 11.26 -12.19
N LYS A 27 -23.14 10.75 -11.05
CA LYS A 27 -22.25 10.38 -9.93
C LYS A 27 -21.32 9.24 -10.28
N GLU A 28 -21.81 8.24 -10.99
CA GLU A 28 -21.01 7.10 -11.44
C GLU A 28 -19.91 7.55 -12.40
N GLU A 29 -20.26 8.44 -13.34
CA GLU A 29 -19.29 9.01 -14.27
C GLU A 29 -18.23 9.88 -13.58
N GLU A 30 -18.63 10.71 -12.60
CA GLU A 30 -17.71 11.48 -11.76
C GLU A 30 -16.77 10.57 -10.95
N GLN A 31 -17.27 9.46 -10.40
CA GLN A 31 -16.44 8.48 -9.69
C GLN A 31 -15.46 7.78 -10.63
N LYS A 32 -15.91 7.41 -11.84
CA LYS A 32 -15.07 6.78 -12.85
C LYS A 32 -13.93 7.71 -13.30
N GLN A 33 -14.24 8.97 -13.56
CA GLN A 33 -13.23 9.98 -13.92
C GLN A 33 -12.21 10.20 -12.77
N LYS A 34 -12.70 10.22 -11.52
CA LYS A 34 -11.82 10.35 -10.36
C LYS A 34 -10.87 9.16 -10.21
N LEU A 35 -11.40 7.94 -10.41
CA LEU A 35 -10.60 6.71 -10.35
C LEU A 35 -9.54 6.67 -11.47
N GLU A 36 -9.93 7.06 -12.67
CA GLU A 36 -9.03 7.12 -13.83
C GLU A 36 -7.90 8.13 -13.62
N LYS A 37 -8.23 9.30 -13.08
CA LYS A 37 -7.24 10.31 -12.69
C LYS A 37 -6.26 9.77 -11.64
N GLN A 38 -6.75 9.06 -10.63
CA GLN A 38 -5.89 8.44 -9.60
C GLN A 38 -4.95 7.38 -10.20
N ARG A 39 -5.48 6.54 -11.12
CA ARG A 39 -4.65 5.54 -11.83
C ARG A 39 -3.54 6.19 -12.64
N LEU A 40 -3.86 7.27 -13.33
CA LEU A 40 -2.87 8.00 -14.13
C LEU A 40 -1.79 8.65 -13.27
N GLU A 41 -2.17 9.22 -12.12
CA GLU A 41 -1.21 9.78 -11.16
C GLU A 41 -0.29 8.68 -10.60
N LEU A 42 -0.87 7.52 -10.27
CA LEU A 42 -0.11 6.36 -9.80
C LEU A 42 0.92 5.88 -10.84
N GLN A 43 0.50 5.76 -12.10
CA GLN A 43 1.42 5.37 -13.17
C GLN A 43 2.57 6.36 -13.34
N LYS A 44 2.27 7.66 -13.31
CA LYS A 44 3.31 8.70 -13.38
C LYS A 44 4.31 8.61 -12.21
N GLU A 45 3.82 8.30 -11.02
CA GLU A 45 4.66 8.16 -9.84
C GLU A 45 5.54 6.90 -9.92
N GLN A 46 4.98 5.78 -10.38
CA GLN A 46 5.76 4.56 -10.63
C GLN A 46 6.88 4.79 -11.67
N GLU A 47 6.59 5.51 -12.74
CA GLU A 47 7.63 5.85 -13.72
C GLU A 47 8.71 6.79 -13.14
N ARG A 48 8.34 7.75 -12.31
CA ARG A 48 9.31 8.60 -11.60
C ARG A 48 10.22 7.79 -10.70
N ILE A 49 9.66 6.85 -9.93
CA ILE A 49 10.41 5.95 -9.06
C ILE A 49 11.37 5.08 -9.90
N LYS A 50 10.92 4.52 -11.01
CA LYS A 50 11.78 3.72 -11.91
C LYS A 50 12.94 4.55 -12.48
N VAL A 51 12.68 5.78 -12.91
CA VAL A 51 13.71 6.69 -13.43
C VAL A 51 14.72 7.02 -12.33
N TRP A 52 14.24 7.35 -11.14
CA TRP A 52 15.08 7.64 -9.99
C TRP A 52 15.94 6.43 -9.59
N LEU A 53 15.35 5.24 -9.45
CA LEU A 53 16.06 3.99 -9.17
C LEU A 53 17.11 3.68 -10.23
N LYS A 54 16.85 3.98 -11.50
CA LYS A 54 17.81 3.77 -12.59
C LYS A 54 18.99 4.73 -12.49
N SER A 55 18.78 5.98 -12.06
CA SER A 55 19.85 6.95 -11.84
C SER A 55 20.72 6.59 -10.63
N GLU A 56 20.10 6.04 -9.55
CA GLU A 56 20.79 5.68 -8.32
C GLU A 56 21.51 4.31 -8.40
N LYS A 57 21.10 3.41 -9.30
CA LYS A 57 21.76 2.11 -9.51
C LYS A 57 23.25 2.22 -9.87
N GLN A 58 23.68 3.36 -10.37
CA GLN A 58 25.10 3.60 -10.67
C GLN A 58 25.94 3.94 -9.44
N ASN A 59 25.31 4.40 -8.35
CA ASN A 59 25.97 4.83 -7.11
C ASN A 59 25.62 3.96 -5.90
N ALA A 60 24.82 2.90 -6.08
CA ALA A 60 24.38 2.06 -4.97
C ALA A 60 25.53 1.21 -4.42
N PRO A 61 25.76 1.21 -3.11
CA PRO A 61 26.68 0.26 -2.49
C PRO A 61 26.20 -1.19 -2.73
N ASP A 62 27.13 -2.13 -2.59
CA ASP A 62 26.96 -3.54 -2.96
C ASP A 62 25.67 -4.15 -2.40
N LYS A 63 24.76 -4.58 -3.29
CA LYS A 63 23.43 -5.11 -2.96
C LYS A 63 23.48 -6.40 -2.14
N ASN A 64 24.59 -7.10 -2.10
CA ASN A 64 24.71 -8.45 -1.56
C ASN A 64 24.81 -8.51 -0.02
N SER A 65 24.86 -7.39 0.68
CA SER A 65 25.03 -7.38 2.14
C SER A 65 23.78 -6.98 2.94
N ARG A 66 22.68 -6.63 2.26
CA ARG A 66 21.51 -6.08 2.95
C ARG A 66 20.48 -7.15 3.22
N LYS A 67 20.32 -7.49 4.48
CA LYS A 67 19.28 -8.38 4.95
C LYS A 67 18.15 -7.59 5.58
N ILE A 68 16.91 -7.91 5.21
CA ILE A 68 15.69 -7.29 5.74
C ILE A 68 14.95 -8.31 6.61
N SER A 69 14.56 -7.91 7.81
CA SER A 69 13.67 -8.70 8.66
C SER A 69 12.24 -8.16 8.51
N VAL A 70 11.39 -8.94 7.86
CA VAL A 70 9.99 -8.61 7.60
C VAL A 70 9.14 -9.09 8.75
N ILE A 71 8.40 -8.19 9.37
CA ILE A 71 7.50 -8.47 10.49
C ILE A 71 6.08 -8.27 9.97
N VAL A 72 5.37 -9.38 9.78
CA VAL A 72 4.02 -9.39 9.21
C VAL A 72 2.99 -9.55 10.29
N HIS A 73 2.11 -8.57 10.37
CA HIS A 73 0.88 -8.66 11.13
C HIS A 73 -0.19 -9.31 10.27
N HIS A 74 -0.71 -10.47 10.66
CA HIS A 74 -1.76 -11.14 9.91
C HIS A 74 -2.89 -11.62 10.83
N HIS A 75 -4.12 -11.59 10.31
CA HIS A 75 -5.34 -12.02 10.97
C HIS A 75 -6.06 -13.14 10.22
N THR A 76 -5.61 -13.46 9.01
CA THR A 76 -6.27 -14.38 8.09
C THR A 76 -5.38 -15.58 7.78
N GLY A 77 -5.98 -16.63 7.21
CA GLY A 77 -5.36 -17.93 7.07
C GLY A 77 -4.10 -17.97 6.17
N GLU A 78 -3.49 -19.14 6.13
CA GLU A 78 -2.21 -19.40 5.44
C GLU A 78 -2.18 -18.98 3.96
N GLU A 79 -3.32 -19.01 3.26
CA GLU A 79 -3.39 -18.66 1.84
C GLU A 79 -3.02 -17.19 1.59
N GLN A 80 -3.53 -16.27 2.42
CA GLN A 80 -3.21 -14.84 2.32
C GLN A 80 -1.74 -14.57 2.66
N LEU A 81 -1.24 -15.26 3.67
CA LEU A 81 0.17 -15.17 4.03
C LEU A 81 1.09 -15.66 2.90
N GLN A 82 0.69 -16.72 2.20
CA GLN A 82 1.46 -17.21 1.05
C GLN A 82 1.47 -16.19 -0.10
N LYS A 83 0.32 -15.62 -0.43
CA LYS A 83 0.21 -14.55 -1.44
C LYS A 83 1.07 -13.33 -1.08
N LEU A 84 1.06 -12.95 0.19
CA LEU A 84 1.90 -11.87 0.69
C LEU A 84 3.40 -12.18 0.51
N LYS A 85 3.83 -13.39 0.88
CA LYS A 85 5.23 -13.82 0.70
C LYS A 85 5.66 -13.80 -0.76
N GLU A 86 4.78 -14.19 -1.68
CA GLU A 86 5.04 -14.13 -3.12
C GLU A 86 5.16 -12.70 -3.62
N ASN A 87 4.21 -11.84 -3.26
CA ASN A 87 4.29 -10.42 -3.59
C ASN A 87 5.54 -9.75 -2.99
N PHE A 88 5.88 -10.10 -1.75
CA PHE A 88 7.09 -9.58 -1.11
C PHE A 88 8.35 -10.05 -1.85
N LYS A 89 8.42 -11.30 -2.26
CA LYS A 89 9.56 -11.85 -3.02
C LYS A 89 9.76 -11.13 -4.36
N GLU A 90 8.68 -10.79 -5.04
CA GLU A 90 8.73 -9.98 -6.26
C GLU A 90 9.20 -8.54 -5.97
N ALA A 91 8.66 -7.92 -4.92
CA ALA A 91 9.01 -6.55 -4.53
C ALA A 91 10.45 -6.44 -3.99
N ALA A 92 10.96 -7.50 -3.39
CA ALA A 92 12.33 -7.55 -2.83
C ALA A 92 13.44 -7.69 -3.89
N ALA A 93 13.11 -8.18 -5.10
CA ALA A 93 13.98 -8.18 -6.28
C ALA A 93 15.48 -8.42 -6.01
N GLY A 94 15.80 -9.54 -5.35
CA GLY A 94 17.21 -9.94 -5.10
C GLY A 94 17.80 -9.48 -3.76
N LEU A 95 16.98 -8.89 -2.88
CA LEU A 95 17.36 -8.64 -1.48
C LEU A 95 17.23 -9.91 -0.65
N GLU A 96 18.16 -10.14 0.26
CA GLU A 96 18.03 -11.21 1.26
C GLU A 96 17.01 -10.79 2.33
N PHE A 97 16.08 -11.69 2.68
CA PHE A 97 15.10 -11.40 3.71
C PHE A 97 14.72 -12.62 4.54
N GLU A 98 14.31 -12.37 5.76
CA GLU A 98 13.63 -13.32 6.64
C GLU A 98 12.25 -12.79 7.03
N VAL A 99 11.31 -13.69 7.37
CA VAL A 99 9.93 -13.31 7.67
C VAL A 99 9.53 -13.80 9.04
N PHE A 100 9.04 -12.90 9.87
CA PHE A 100 8.40 -13.16 11.15
C PHE A 100 6.91 -12.95 11.02
N THR A 101 6.12 -13.96 11.37
CA THR A 101 4.66 -13.89 11.35
C THR A 101 4.09 -14.16 12.73
N ALA A 102 3.06 -13.43 13.14
CA ALA A 102 2.21 -13.78 14.27
C ALA A 102 0.81 -14.08 13.77
N ASP A 103 0.35 -15.26 14.10
CA ASP A 103 -1.05 -15.56 14.12
C ASP A 103 -1.63 -15.06 15.46
N ILE A 104 -2.36 -13.96 15.39
CA ILE A 104 -2.91 -13.31 16.60
C ILE A 104 -4.04 -14.14 17.20
N GLU A 105 -4.72 -14.96 16.41
CA GLU A 105 -5.78 -15.83 16.91
C GLU A 105 -5.22 -16.98 17.76
N SER A 106 -3.99 -17.40 17.52
CA SER A 106 -3.38 -18.53 18.24
C SER A 106 -2.77 -18.17 19.59
N LYS A 107 -2.46 -16.90 19.85
CA LYS A 107 -1.90 -16.41 21.12
C LYS A 107 -2.87 -15.45 21.81
N GLN A 108 -3.75 -15.98 22.63
CA GLN A 108 -4.87 -15.30 23.30
C GLN A 108 -4.54 -14.04 24.13
N ASN A 109 -3.30 -13.58 24.23
CA ASN A 109 -2.95 -12.41 25.07
C ASN A 109 -1.75 -11.58 24.61
N THR A 110 -1.19 -11.79 23.43
CA THR A 110 -0.04 -11.00 22.98
C THR A 110 -0.52 -9.82 22.14
N SER A 111 -0.24 -8.61 22.58
CA SER A 111 -0.54 -7.41 21.79
C SER A 111 0.34 -7.35 20.53
N PHE A 112 -0.13 -6.64 19.50
CA PHE A 112 0.66 -6.40 18.30
C PHE A 112 2.05 -5.81 18.62
N ALA A 113 2.11 -4.86 19.54
CA ALA A 113 3.35 -4.23 19.93
C ALA A 113 4.34 -5.22 20.59
N GLU A 114 3.85 -6.13 21.42
CA GLU A 114 4.67 -7.18 22.05
C GLU A 114 5.24 -8.13 20.99
N PHE A 115 4.41 -8.56 20.05
CA PHE A 115 4.85 -9.38 18.93
C PHE A 115 5.93 -8.68 18.11
N CYS A 116 5.70 -7.43 17.71
CA CYS A 116 6.68 -6.65 16.96
C CYS A 116 8.01 -6.52 17.71
N ASN A 117 7.96 -6.28 19.03
CA ASN A 117 9.15 -6.18 19.86
C ASN A 117 9.88 -7.52 19.99
N GLU A 118 9.16 -8.63 20.13
CA GLU A 118 9.77 -9.97 20.17
C GLU A 118 10.42 -10.33 18.83
N ALA A 119 9.72 -10.08 17.71
CA ALA A 119 10.24 -10.31 16.39
C ALA A 119 11.50 -9.46 16.12
N ALA A 120 11.45 -8.18 16.47
CA ALA A 120 12.58 -7.26 16.31
C ALA A 120 13.82 -7.70 17.11
N ARG A 121 13.64 -8.29 18.30
CA ARG A 121 14.77 -8.83 19.10
C ARG A 121 15.40 -10.09 18.49
N LYS A 122 14.64 -10.85 17.70
CA LYS A 122 15.10 -12.08 17.03
C LYS A 122 15.60 -11.80 15.62
N ALA A 123 15.28 -10.63 15.09
CA ALA A 123 15.65 -10.20 13.76
C ALA A 123 17.17 -10.12 13.60
N THR A 124 17.67 -10.61 12.47
CA THR A 124 19.09 -10.58 12.11
C THR A 124 19.35 -9.64 10.93
N GLY A 125 18.30 -9.06 10.36
CA GLY A 125 18.40 -8.08 9.28
C GLY A 125 18.85 -6.72 9.79
N GLU A 126 19.52 -5.99 8.93
CA GLU A 126 19.94 -4.60 9.18
C GLU A 126 18.74 -3.65 9.24
N TYR A 127 17.68 -3.99 8.50
CA TYR A 127 16.44 -3.22 8.44
C TYR A 127 15.26 -4.05 8.93
N LEU A 128 14.38 -3.44 9.71
CA LEU A 128 13.09 -3.99 10.12
C LEU A 128 12.00 -3.43 9.20
N PHE A 129 11.26 -4.31 8.56
CA PHE A 129 10.15 -3.94 7.70
C PHE A 129 8.82 -4.43 8.28
N PHE A 130 8.00 -3.52 8.77
CA PHE A 130 6.67 -3.82 9.31
C PHE A 130 5.63 -3.78 8.19
N LEU A 131 4.89 -4.86 8.03
CA LEU A 131 3.94 -5.02 6.94
C LEU A 131 2.61 -5.60 7.47
N ASP A 132 1.51 -5.01 7.03
CA ASP A 132 0.18 -5.58 7.22
C ASP A 132 -0.16 -6.51 6.06
N GLU A 133 -0.88 -7.62 6.33
CA GLU A 133 -1.22 -8.63 5.32
C GLU A 133 -2.11 -8.11 4.18
N SER A 134 -2.86 -7.05 4.42
CA SER A 134 -3.73 -6.42 3.44
C SER A 134 -2.99 -5.56 2.41
N VAL A 135 -1.70 -5.31 2.63
CA VAL A 135 -0.89 -4.43 1.78
C VAL A 135 -0.31 -5.20 0.60
N GLN A 136 -0.54 -4.69 -0.60
CA GLN A 136 0.15 -5.13 -1.80
C GLN A 136 1.30 -4.17 -2.12
N LEU A 137 2.51 -4.69 -2.15
CA LEU A 137 3.69 -3.91 -2.48
C LEU A 137 3.81 -3.74 -4.00
N ALA A 138 4.07 -2.51 -4.44
CA ALA A 138 4.47 -2.25 -5.81
C ALA A 138 5.90 -2.78 -6.06
N SER A 139 6.19 -3.16 -7.30
CA SER A 139 7.54 -3.54 -7.70
C SER A 139 8.54 -2.43 -7.35
N GLU A 140 9.74 -2.79 -6.91
CA GLU A 140 10.81 -1.86 -6.51
C GLU A 140 10.51 -0.99 -5.27
N CYS A 141 9.36 -1.17 -4.60
CA CYS A 141 8.99 -0.40 -3.41
C CYS A 141 10.05 -0.51 -2.31
N LEU A 142 10.52 -1.72 -2.01
CA LEU A 142 11.54 -1.96 -0.99
C LEU A 142 12.88 -1.33 -1.36
N ASN A 143 13.30 -1.44 -2.61
CA ASN A 143 14.52 -0.79 -3.08
C ASN A 143 14.44 0.74 -2.94
N ALA A 144 13.29 1.33 -3.26
CA ALA A 144 13.07 2.77 -3.10
C ALA A 144 13.15 3.20 -1.64
N MET A 145 12.55 2.42 -0.73
CA MET A 145 12.58 2.71 0.71
C MET A 145 13.98 2.57 1.29
N LEU A 146 14.73 1.53 0.92
CA LEU A 146 16.11 1.33 1.36
C LEU A 146 17.00 2.48 0.89
N LEU A 147 16.92 2.85 -0.39
CA LEU A 147 17.69 3.98 -0.91
C LEU A 147 17.35 5.28 -0.18
N ALA A 148 16.07 5.53 0.12
CA ALA A 148 15.68 6.71 0.89
C ALA A 148 16.24 6.71 2.32
N ALA A 149 16.29 5.54 2.97
CA ALA A 149 16.89 5.38 4.29
C ALA A 149 18.39 5.65 4.27
N GLU A 150 19.12 5.13 3.27
CA GLU A 150 20.56 5.26 3.15
C GLU A 150 21.04 6.65 2.73
N GLN A 151 20.26 7.34 1.90
CA GLN A 151 20.56 8.72 1.50
C GLN A 151 20.39 9.73 2.65
N ASN A 152 19.75 9.33 3.73
CA ASN A 152 19.52 10.19 4.87
C ASN A 152 20.00 9.53 6.17
N GLU A 153 21.23 9.77 6.57
CA GLU A 153 21.84 9.25 7.80
C GLU A 153 21.05 9.57 9.09
N LYS A 154 20.16 10.55 9.04
CA LYS A 154 19.27 10.91 10.16
C LYS A 154 17.91 10.25 10.11
N ALA A 155 17.61 9.46 9.07
CA ALA A 155 16.34 8.77 8.96
C ALA A 155 16.28 7.60 9.95
N GLY A 156 15.42 7.72 10.97
CA GLY A 156 15.12 6.61 11.88
C GLY A 156 14.03 5.68 11.36
N ALA A 157 13.19 6.15 10.42
CA ALA A 157 12.15 5.37 9.78
C ALA A 157 11.80 5.95 8.40
N VAL A 158 11.41 5.08 7.48
CA VAL A 158 10.93 5.42 6.15
C VAL A 158 9.61 4.72 5.89
N GLY A 159 8.60 5.46 5.43
CA GLY A 159 7.28 4.92 5.11
C GLY A 159 6.97 5.03 3.62
N ALA A 160 6.31 4.02 3.07
CA ALA A 160 5.78 4.07 1.72
C ALA A 160 4.50 4.92 1.65
N ARG A 161 4.23 5.50 0.48
CA ARG A 161 2.93 6.14 0.20
C ARG A 161 1.88 5.07 -0.08
N ILE A 162 0.79 5.10 0.67
CA ILE A 162 -0.36 4.22 0.45
C ILE A 162 -1.25 4.83 -0.63
N LEU A 163 -1.67 4.00 -1.58
CA LEU A 163 -2.57 4.36 -2.67
C LEU A 163 -3.83 3.50 -2.55
N TYR A 164 -5.01 4.12 -2.58
CA TYR A 164 -6.32 3.47 -2.47
C TYR A 164 -7.01 3.41 -3.83
#